data_405c33274e34ae20342153c3d840442e
#
_entry.id   405c33274e34ae20342153c3d840442e
#
_cell.length_a   1.000
_cell.length_b   1.000
_cell.length_c   1.000
_cell.angle_alpha   90.00
_cell.angle_beta   90.00
_cell.angle_gamma   90.00
#
_symmetry.space_group_name_H-M   'P 1'
#
loop_
_entity.id
_entity.type
_entity.pdbx_description
1 polymer ?
#
loop_
_entity_poly.entity_id
_entity_poly.type
_entity_poly.pdbx_seq_one_letter_code
_entity_poly.pdbx_strand_id
1 'polypeptide(L)'
;MGVTKLSVRKRLALSLFRRYKKNDAKIHRLSYILWECTLRCNLQCLHCGSDCKRDSTARDMPSEDFFGALDKAYDIVPNRTMIVLTGGEALLRKDIEQIGRELYRRGFPWGIVTNGMLLSRQKIDSLVRAGIRSVTVSLDGMESSHNWLRGNPNSFVNAMNGIRELAKTPDIVFDVVTCVNKKNYSELHRLKESLIESGVKKWRIFTVFPIGRAKYNVDLQLDAPDFKRLFDFIAATRKEGRINLSYGCEGFLGKYELEVRDNFFACRAGINVASILADGSISACPNLRDNFIQGNIYRDNFRDVWENRYAVFRDRSWTKTGICANCKMYKYCEGNGMHLRNDKNGELLFCHLKRLEEGERLLSV
;
A
#
# COMPACT_ATOMS: atom_id res chain seq x y z
N MET A 1 -24.20 15.11 -10.54
CA MET A 1 -23.52 16.05 -9.60
C MET A 1 -22.02 15.83 -9.70
N GLY A 2 -21.21 16.87 -9.91
CA GLY A 2 -19.76 16.73 -10.12
C GLY A 2 -19.02 16.16 -8.89
N VAL A 3 -17.88 15.51 -9.12
CA VAL A 3 -17.04 14.82 -8.11
C VAL A 3 -16.69 15.72 -6.91
N THR A 4 -16.55 17.02 -7.15
CA THR A 4 -16.24 18.02 -6.11
C THR A 4 -17.46 18.58 -5.39
N LYS A 5 -18.68 18.27 -5.85
CA LYS A 5 -19.92 18.70 -5.18
C LYS A 5 -20.20 17.78 -4.00
N LEU A 6 -19.78 18.22 -2.81
CA LEU A 6 -19.99 17.50 -1.56
C LEU A 6 -21.29 17.97 -0.88
N SER A 7 -22.05 17.03 -0.32
CA SER A 7 -23.19 17.35 0.53
C SER A 7 -22.76 18.14 1.78
N VAL A 8 -23.65 18.87 2.41
CA VAL A 8 -23.39 19.62 3.66
C VAL A 8 -22.88 18.68 4.74
N ARG A 9 -23.52 17.51 4.90
CA ARG A 9 -23.13 16.47 5.85
C ARG A 9 -21.69 15.99 5.61
N LYS A 10 -21.32 15.68 4.34
CA LYS A 10 -19.98 15.23 3.98
C LYS A 10 -18.93 16.33 4.20
N ARG A 11 -19.25 17.58 3.93
CA ARG A 11 -18.35 18.72 4.20
C ARG A 11 -18.09 18.91 5.70
N LEU A 12 -19.12 18.78 6.53
CA LEU A 12 -18.96 18.86 7.99
C LEU A 12 -18.09 17.72 8.51
N ALA A 13 -18.37 16.49 8.11
CA ALA A 13 -17.59 15.31 8.49
C ALA A 13 -16.11 15.42 8.07
N LEU A 14 -15.83 15.87 6.84
CA LEU A 14 -14.47 16.12 6.36
C LEU A 14 -13.77 17.26 7.15
N SER A 15 -14.51 18.27 7.61
CA SER A 15 -13.95 19.35 8.42
C SER A 15 -13.55 18.85 9.81
N LEU A 16 -14.36 17.97 10.42
CA LEU A 16 -14.02 17.29 11.68
C LEU A 16 -12.82 16.35 11.49
N PHE A 17 -12.83 15.56 10.42
CA PHE A 17 -11.72 14.65 10.08
C PHE A 17 -10.41 15.40 9.83
N ARG A 18 -10.47 16.60 9.24
CA ARG A 18 -9.28 17.46 9.10
C ARG A 18 -8.68 17.85 10.45
N ARG A 19 -9.52 18.14 11.46
CA ARG A 19 -9.04 18.42 12.83
C ARG A 19 -8.39 17.19 13.44
N TYR A 20 -9.02 16.03 13.26
CA TYR A 20 -8.46 14.74 13.68
C TYR A 20 -7.09 14.50 13.03
N LYS A 21 -6.93 14.64 11.70
CA LYS A 21 -5.64 14.46 11.02
C LYS A 21 -4.55 15.38 11.56
N LYS A 22 -4.87 16.65 11.81
CA LYS A 22 -3.92 17.60 12.40
C LYS A 22 -3.45 17.20 13.80
N ASN A 23 -4.36 16.68 14.60
CA ASN A 23 -4.04 16.18 15.93
C ASN A 23 -3.20 14.89 15.85
N ASP A 24 -3.59 13.96 14.99
CA ASP A 24 -2.85 12.72 14.75
C ASP A 24 -1.41 12.99 14.28
N ALA A 25 -1.22 13.98 13.39
CA ALA A 25 0.11 14.42 12.94
C ALA A 25 0.97 15.04 14.06
N LYS A 26 0.35 15.69 15.07
CA LYS A 26 1.06 16.21 16.25
C LYS A 26 1.47 15.08 17.20
N ILE A 27 0.57 14.13 17.44
CA ILE A 27 0.82 12.97 18.32
C ILE A 27 1.79 12.00 17.66
N HIS A 28 1.68 11.82 16.36
CA HIS A 28 2.47 10.93 15.48
C HIS A 28 2.86 9.58 16.10
N ARG A 29 1.91 8.95 16.76
CA ARG A 29 2.12 7.67 17.43
C ARG A 29 2.41 6.56 16.41
N LEU A 30 3.61 5.99 16.44
CA LEU A 30 4.02 4.92 15.56
C LEU A 30 3.21 3.64 15.84
N SER A 31 2.48 3.15 14.84
CA SER A 31 1.61 1.97 14.94
C SER A 31 1.88 0.93 13.86
N TYR A 32 2.71 1.26 12.86
CA TYR A 32 2.96 0.41 11.72
C TYR A 32 4.38 0.63 11.19
N ILE A 33 5.15 -0.44 11.04
CA ILE A 33 6.47 -0.39 10.41
C ILE A 33 6.49 -1.36 9.23
N LEU A 34 6.85 -0.83 8.06
CA LEU A 34 7.11 -1.60 6.86
C LEU A 34 8.62 -1.86 6.77
N TRP A 35 9.02 -3.12 6.87
CA TRP A 35 10.40 -3.50 6.65
C TRP A 35 10.58 -4.08 5.24
N GLU A 36 11.29 -3.35 4.38
CA GLU A 36 11.75 -3.86 3.10
C GLU A 36 12.92 -4.82 3.36
N CYS A 37 12.60 -6.06 3.71
CA CYS A 37 13.57 -7.01 4.26
C CYS A 37 14.49 -7.64 3.19
N THR A 38 14.16 -7.49 1.91
CA THR A 38 14.94 -7.98 0.77
C THR A 38 14.58 -7.21 -0.52
N LEU A 39 15.52 -7.04 -1.44
CA LEU A 39 15.26 -6.57 -2.80
C LEU A 39 15.22 -7.71 -3.83
N ARG A 40 15.48 -8.95 -3.42
CA ARG A 40 15.35 -10.13 -4.28
C ARG A 40 13.88 -10.46 -4.51
N CYS A 41 13.52 -10.78 -5.74
CA CYS A 41 12.18 -11.21 -6.11
C CYS A 41 12.23 -12.32 -7.16
N ASN A 42 11.35 -13.29 -7.06
CA ASN A 42 11.20 -14.36 -8.06
C ASN A 42 10.32 -13.97 -9.27
N LEU A 43 9.82 -12.71 -9.29
CA LEU A 43 9.03 -12.14 -10.38
C LEU A 43 9.68 -10.86 -10.93
N GLN A 44 9.25 -10.45 -12.14
CA GLN A 44 9.71 -9.24 -12.81
C GLN A 44 8.51 -8.39 -13.27
N CYS A 45 7.69 -7.97 -12.33
CA CYS A 45 6.43 -7.27 -12.59
C CYS A 45 6.64 -5.95 -13.35
N LEU A 46 5.84 -5.69 -14.38
CA LEU A 46 5.92 -4.47 -15.21
C LEU A 46 5.62 -3.18 -14.43
N HIS A 47 4.92 -3.27 -13.32
CA HIS A 47 4.49 -2.14 -12.48
C HIS A 47 5.27 -2.01 -11.15
N CYS A 48 6.37 -2.74 -10.97
CA CYS A 48 7.08 -2.74 -9.68
C CYS A 48 7.64 -1.36 -9.34
N GLY A 49 7.16 -0.79 -8.24
CA GLY A 49 7.60 0.53 -7.74
C GLY A 49 9.02 0.53 -7.18
N SER A 50 9.44 -0.58 -6.54
CA SER A 50 10.79 -0.74 -5.95
C SER A 50 11.84 -1.29 -6.92
N ASP A 51 11.47 -1.57 -8.17
CA ASP A 51 12.34 -2.18 -9.20
C ASP A 51 13.10 -3.45 -8.73
N CYS A 52 12.46 -4.24 -7.88
CA CYS A 52 13.03 -5.49 -7.37
C CYS A 52 13.27 -6.51 -8.49
N LYS A 53 14.40 -7.23 -8.43
CA LYS A 53 14.86 -8.15 -9.49
C LYS A 53 15.24 -9.51 -8.93
N ARG A 54 15.26 -10.53 -9.79
CA ARG A 54 15.69 -11.88 -9.46
C ARG A 54 17.19 -11.93 -9.13
N ASP A 55 17.97 -11.20 -9.90
CA ASP A 55 19.41 -11.09 -9.87
C ASP A 55 19.91 -9.89 -9.05
N SER A 56 19.09 -9.40 -8.13
CA SER A 56 19.53 -8.32 -7.24
C SER A 56 20.77 -8.74 -6.47
N THR A 57 21.83 -7.97 -6.60
CA THR A 57 23.09 -8.14 -5.86
C THR A 57 23.04 -7.51 -4.46
N ALA A 58 21.97 -6.78 -4.14
CA ALA A 58 21.77 -6.20 -2.82
C ALA A 58 21.66 -7.32 -1.78
N ARG A 59 22.49 -7.22 -0.75
CA ARG A 59 22.42 -8.15 0.40
C ARG A 59 21.14 -7.87 1.19
N ASP A 60 20.54 -8.94 1.70
CA ASP A 60 19.47 -8.80 2.67
C ASP A 60 20.05 -8.18 3.96
N MET A 61 19.31 -7.25 4.55
CA MET A 61 19.65 -6.72 5.86
C MET A 61 19.66 -7.85 6.88
N PRO A 62 20.72 -8.01 7.70
CA PRO A 62 20.69 -8.92 8.84
C PRO A 62 19.50 -8.61 9.77
N SER A 63 18.81 -9.64 10.24
CA SER A 63 17.65 -9.44 11.12
C SER A 63 18.03 -8.73 12.41
N GLU A 64 19.24 -8.97 12.90
CA GLU A 64 19.81 -8.37 14.10
C GLU A 64 19.90 -6.83 13.99
N ASP A 65 20.23 -6.31 12.81
CA ASP A 65 20.32 -4.87 12.56
C ASP A 65 18.93 -4.21 12.66
N PHE A 66 17.92 -4.87 12.08
CA PHE A 66 16.54 -4.42 12.20
C PHE A 66 16.05 -4.44 13.66
N PHE A 67 16.29 -5.54 14.37
CA PHE A 67 15.94 -5.65 15.79
C PHE A 67 16.68 -4.64 16.65
N GLY A 68 17.97 -4.42 16.39
CA GLY A 68 18.76 -3.40 17.07
C GLY A 68 18.22 -1.97 16.87
N ALA A 69 17.66 -1.66 15.69
CA ALA A 69 16.98 -0.39 15.45
C ALA A 69 15.67 -0.27 16.26
N LEU A 70 14.90 -1.37 16.39
CA LEU A 70 13.70 -1.39 17.22
C LEU A 70 14.03 -1.25 18.72
N ASP A 71 15.09 -1.90 19.18
CA ASP A 71 15.53 -1.86 20.59
C ASP A 71 15.94 -0.43 21.00
N LYS A 72 16.60 0.31 20.11
CA LYS A 72 16.95 1.71 20.34
C LYS A 72 15.74 2.67 20.36
N ALA A 73 14.56 2.18 19.96
CA ALA A 73 13.33 2.98 19.85
C ALA A 73 12.16 2.35 20.64
N TYR A 74 12.45 1.49 21.65
CA TYR A 74 11.45 0.69 22.36
C TYR A 74 10.33 1.54 22.99
N ASP A 75 10.61 2.76 23.40
CA ASP A 75 9.67 3.68 24.05
C ASP A 75 8.65 4.31 23.07
N ILE A 76 9.01 4.41 21.79
CA ILE A 76 8.12 4.91 20.74
C ILE A 76 7.53 3.80 19.86
N VAL A 77 8.08 2.58 19.94
CA VAL A 77 7.62 1.39 19.20
C VAL A 77 6.94 0.42 20.18
N PRO A 78 5.69 0.66 20.57
CA PRO A 78 4.99 -0.24 21.48
C PRO A 78 4.83 -1.63 20.85
N ASN A 79 4.84 -2.70 21.66
CA ASN A 79 4.72 -4.11 21.20
C ASN A 79 3.45 -4.43 20.42
N ARG A 80 2.45 -3.56 20.40
CA ARG A 80 1.30 -3.64 19.49
C ARG A 80 1.52 -3.00 18.12
N THR A 81 2.70 -2.42 17.86
CA THR A 81 3.05 -1.90 16.53
C THR A 81 3.12 -3.06 15.54
N MET A 82 2.35 -2.96 14.47
CA MET A 82 2.34 -3.96 13.41
C MET A 82 3.63 -3.89 12.59
N ILE A 83 4.36 -4.98 12.50
CA ILE A 83 5.55 -5.11 11.65
C ILE A 83 5.16 -5.87 10.38
N VAL A 84 5.35 -5.28 9.21
CA VAL A 84 5.07 -5.95 7.93
C VAL A 84 6.34 -6.09 7.12
N LEU A 85 6.69 -7.34 6.84
CA LEU A 85 7.81 -7.67 5.98
C LEU A 85 7.35 -7.55 4.51
N THR A 86 8.10 -6.79 3.76
CA THR A 86 7.87 -6.51 2.33
C THR A 86 9.21 -6.44 1.61
N GLY A 87 9.22 -5.88 0.41
CA GLY A 87 10.43 -5.68 -0.39
C GLY A 87 10.22 -6.20 -1.81
N GLY A 88 11.10 -7.09 -2.28
CA GLY A 88 10.87 -7.93 -3.44
C GLY A 88 9.84 -9.02 -3.10
N GLU A 89 10.32 -10.18 -2.69
CA GLU A 89 9.48 -11.25 -2.15
C GLU A 89 10.03 -11.70 -0.79
N ALA A 90 9.32 -11.37 0.27
CA ALA A 90 9.76 -11.67 1.63
C ALA A 90 9.97 -13.18 1.89
N LEU A 91 9.19 -14.05 1.23
CA LEU A 91 9.29 -15.50 1.36
C LEU A 91 10.56 -16.10 0.72
N LEU A 92 11.38 -15.32 0.03
CA LEU A 92 12.70 -15.73 -0.43
C LEU A 92 13.78 -15.67 0.68
N ARG A 93 13.48 -15.00 1.80
CA ARG A 93 14.38 -15.04 2.95
C ARG A 93 14.36 -16.42 3.60
N LYS A 94 15.56 -16.98 3.82
CA LYS A 94 15.71 -18.30 4.45
C LYS A 94 15.41 -18.27 5.95
N ASP A 95 15.54 -17.12 6.58
CA ASP A 95 15.37 -16.86 8.01
C ASP A 95 14.00 -16.28 8.39
N ILE A 96 13.03 -16.26 7.46
CA ILE A 96 11.74 -15.57 7.68
C ILE A 96 10.97 -16.13 8.88
N GLU A 97 10.98 -17.44 9.09
CA GLU A 97 10.33 -18.06 10.25
C GLU A 97 11.07 -17.73 11.57
N GLN A 98 12.38 -17.59 11.52
CA GLN A 98 13.17 -17.16 12.69
C GLN A 98 12.85 -15.71 13.05
N ILE A 99 12.82 -14.82 12.06
CA ILE A 99 12.39 -13.43 12.21
C ILE A 99 10.98 -13.38 12.81
N GLY A 100 10.05 -14.16 12.27
CA GLY A 100 8.67 -14.20 12.75
C GLY A 100 8.56 -14.62 14.20
N ARG A 101 9.27 -15.70 14.62
CA ARG A 101 9.32 -16.13 16.02
C ARG A 101 9.89 -15.07 16.94
N GLU A 102 10.92 -14.35 16.51
CA GLU A 102 11.52 -13.28 17.31
C GLU A 102 10.57 -12.08 17.46
N LEU A 103 9.87 -11.67 16.39
CA LEU A 103 8.84 -10.65 16.45
C LEU A 103 7.70 -11.05 17.41
N TYR A 104 7.23 -12.30 17.31
CA TYR A 104 6.20 -12.83 18.20
C TYR A 104 6.65 -12.87 19.66
N ARG A 105 7.89 -13.33 19.93
CA ARG A 105 8.49 -13.36 21.28
C ARG A 105 8.58 -11.96 21.90
N ARG A 106 8.85 -10.93 21.08
CA ARG A 106 8.88 -9.52 21.48
C ARG A 106 7.50 -8.90 21.64
N GLY A 107 6.43 -9.64 21.33
CA GLY A 107 5.03 -9.18 21.41
C GLY A 107 4.56 -8.34 20.22
N PHE A 108 5.35 -8.26 19.14
CA PHE A 108 4.92 -7.55 17.93
C PHE A 108 3.99 -8.42 17.07
N PRO A 109 2.77 -7.94 16.75
CA PRO A 109 2.01 -8.52 15.65
C PRO A 109 2.78 -8.32 14.34
N TRP A 110 2.85 -9.37 13.51
CA TRP A 110 3.58 -9.27 12.26
C TRP A 110 2.84 -9.90 11.09
N GLY A 111 3.22 -9.49 9.88
CA GLY A 111 2.66 -9.98 8.65
C GLY A 111 3.59 -9.82 7.47
N ILE A 112 3.12 -10.29 6.30
CA ILE A 112 3.86 -10.19 5.03
C ILE A 112 3.01 -9.63 3.92
N VAL A 113 3.69 -9.01 2.94
CA VAL A 113 3.15 -8.79 1.59
C VAL A 113 3.88 -9.75 0.65
N THR A 114 3.15 -10.54 -0.10
CA THR A 114 3.72 -11.58 -0.97
C THR A 114 3.06 -11.61 -2.35
N ASN A 115 3.81 -12.07 -3.34
CA ASN A 115 3.28 -12.34 -4.67
C ASN A 115 2.58 -13.71 -4.78
N GLY A 116 2.58 -14.50 -3.71
CA GLY A 116 1.89 -15.78 -3.62
C GLY A 116 2.61 -16.98 -4.22
N MET A 117 3.70 -16.79 -4.97
CA MET A 117 4.41 -17.88 -5.66
C MET A 117 4.91 -19.00 -4.73
N LEU A 118 5.18 -18.70 -3.46
CA LEU A 118 5.74 -19.61 -2.47
C LEU A 118 4.75 -19.96 -1.34
N LEU A 119 3.49 -19.57 -1.47
CA LEU A 119 2.43 -19.84 -0.47
C LEU A 119 1.85 -21.25 -0.62
N SER A 120 2.63 -22.27 -0.31
CA SER A 120 2.12 -23.64 -0.13
C SER A 120 1.47 -23.82 1.25
N ARG A 121 0.64 -24.85 1.42
CA ARG A 121 0.10 -25.23 2.74
C ARG A 121 1.23 -25.38 3.78
N GLN A 122 2.29 -26.08 3.45
CA GLN A 122 3.44 -26.26 4.34
C GLN A 122 4.07 -24.92 4.75
N LYS A 123 4.22 -23.97 3.82
CA LYS A 123 4.76 -22.63 4.10
C LYS A 123 3.81 -21.85 5.01
N ILE A 124 2.51 -21.88 4.75
CA ILE A 124 1.50 -21.23 5.60
C ILE A 124 1.56 -21.78 7.01
N ASP A 125 1.60 -23.12 7.18
CA ASP A 125 1.71 -23.74 8.51
C ASP A 125 2.99 -23.36 9.24
N SER A 126 4.11 -23.20 8.53
CA SER A 126 5.38 -22.77 9.15
C SER A 126 5.31 -21.31 9.62
N LEU A 127 4.68 -20.43 8.85
CA LEU A 127 4.46 -19.03 9.21
C LEU A 127 3.48 -18.88 10.39
N VAL A 128 2.43 -19.71 10.45
CA VAL A 128 1.50 -19.77 11.61
C VAL A 128 2.24 -20.14 12.88
N ARG A 129 3.08 -21.18 12.83
CA ARG A 129 3.94 -21.56 13.97
C ARG A 129 4.95 -20.49 14.36
N ALA A 130 5.33 -19.62 13.42
CA ALA A 130 6.16 -18.45 13.68
C ALA A 130 5.36 -17.23 14.19
N GLY A 131 4.04 -17.35 14.38
CA GLY A 131 3.19 -16.32 14.97
C GLY A 131 2.68 -15.25 14.00
N ILE A 132 2.65 -15.51 12.68
CA ILE A 132 2.10 -14.56 11.71
C ILE A 132 0.63 -14.23 12.00
N ARG A 133 0.24 -12.96 11.79
CA ARG A 133 -1.14 -12.50 11.98
C ARG A 133 -1.79 -11.96 10.71
N SER A 134 -1.00 -11.54 9.74
CA SER A 134 -1.53 -10.92 8.52
C SER A 134 -0.77 -11.33 7.28
N VAL A 135 -1.50 -11.63 6.21
CA VAL A 135 -0.93 -11.91 4.88
C VAL A 135 -1.67 -11.09 3.83
N THR A 136 -0.93 -10.31 3.06
CA THR A 136 -1.45 -9.64 1.87
C THR A 136 -0.94 -10.35 0.63
N VAL A 137 -1.83 -10.85 -0.22
CA VAL A 137 -1.48 -11.55 -1.46
C VAL A 137 -1.80 -10.69 -2.67
N SER A 138 -0.84 -10.55 -3.57
CA SER A 138 -1.04 -9.81 -4.82
C SER A 138 -1.69 -10.68 -5.88
N LEU A 139 -2.82 -10.23 -6.46
CA LEU A 139 -3.50 -10.87 -7.58
C LEU A 139 -4.09 -9.80 -8.51
N ASP A 140 -3.51 -9.62 -9.71
CA ASP A 140 -3.78 -8.47 -10.58
C ASP A 140 -4.63 -8.81 -11.80
N GLY A 141 -5.63 -9.63 -11.67
CA GLY A 141 -6.54 -10.00 -12.75
C GLY A 141 -6.69 -11.51 -12.90
N MET A 142 -7.29 -11.93 -14.02
CA MET A 142 -7.38 -13.32 -14.39
C MET A 142 -6.02 -13.81 -14.92
N GLU A 143 -5.89 -15.10 -15.21
CA GLU A 143 -4.62 -15.75 -15.49
C GLU A 143 -3.77 -15.03 -16.54
N SER A 144 -4.33 -14.70 -17.69
CA SER A 144 -3.59 -14.09 -18.79
C SER A 144 -3.03 -12.71 -18.41
N SER A 145 -3.85 -11.83 -17.87
CA SER A 145 -3.44 -10.47 -17.50
C SER A 145 -2.54 -10.45 -16.28
N HIS A 146 -2.82 -11.30 -15.29
CA HIS A 146 -1.95 -11.44 -14.11
C HIS A 146 -0.55 -11.94 -14.50
N ASN A 147 -0.48 -13.05 -15.24
CA ASN A 147 0.81 -13.65 -15.65
C ASN A 147 1.62 -12.69 -16.52
N TRP A 148 0.96 -11.95 -17.42
CA TRP A 148 1.62 -10.92 -18.22
C TRP A 148 2.19 -9.80 -17.35
N LEU A 149 1.40 -9.25 -16.42
CA LEU A 149 1.84 -8.14 -15.57
C LEU A 149 2.98 -8.55 -14.61
N ARG A 150 2.94 -9.79 -14.15
CA ARG A 150 3.92 -10.37 -13.22
C ARG A 150 5.16 -10.96 -13.91
N GLY A 151 5.11 -11.17 -15.24
CA GLY A 151 6.22 -11.70 -16.01
C GLY A 151 6.52 -13.18 -15.71
N ASN A 152 5.48 -13.98 -15.37
CA ASN A 152 5.64 -15.40 -15.06
C ASN A 152 4.35 -16.18 -15.34
N PRO A 153 4.40 -17.26 -16.17
CA PRO A 153 3.22 -18.03 -16.59
C PRO A 153 2.54 -18.79 -15.44
N ASN A 154 3.23 -19.05 -14.35
CA ASN A 154 2.71 -19.80 -13.19
C ASN A 154 2.25 -18.88 -12.04
N SER A 155 2.33 -17.57 -12.21
CA SER A 155 2.08 -16.61 -11.13
C SER A 155 0.64 -16.67 -10.64
N PHE A 156 -0.33 -16.73 -11.55
CA PHE A 156 -1.75 -16.78 -11.20
C PHE A 156 -2.12 -18.07 -10.45
N VAL A 157 -1.74 -19.22 -10.98
CA VAL A 157 -2.12 -20.51 -10.38
C VAL A 157 -1.53 -20.67 -8.97
N ASN A 158 -0.27 -20.26 -8.77
CA ASN A 158 0.36 -20.34 -7.45
C ASN A 158 -0.29 -19.35 -6.45
N ALA A 159 -0.53 -18.11 -6.86
CA ALA A 159 -1.20 -17.12 -6.00
C ALA A 159 -2.61 -17.57 -5.62
N MET A 160 -3.40 -18.08 -6.57
CA MET A 160 -4.74 -18.60 -6.30
C MET A 160 -4.75 -19.81 -5.37
N ASN A 161 -3.77 -20.72 -5.51
CA ASN A 161 -3.62 -21.86 -4.60
C ASN A 161 -3.30 -21.37 -3.18
N GLY A 162 -2.36 -20.44 -3.03
CA GLY A 162 -2.04 -19.82 -1.74
C GLY A 162 -3.24 -19.11 -1.11
N ILE A 163 -4.03 -18.37 -1.90
CA ILE A 163 -5.26 -17.71 -1.44
C ILE A 163 -6.28 -18.72 -0.90
N ARG A 164 -6.52 -19.83 -1.63
CA ARG A 164 -7.43 -20.88 -1.18
C ARG A 164 -6.97 -21.56 0.11
N GLU A 165 -5.65 -21.78 0.26
CA GLU A 165 -5.11 -22.34 1.50
C GLU A 165 -5.20 -21.35 2.68
N LEU A 166 -4.96 -20.06 2.45
CA LEU A 166 -5.18 -19.01 3.46
C LEU A 166 -6.65 -18.94 3.89
N ALA A 167 -7.59 -19.07 2.95
CA ALA A 167 -9.03 -19.06 3.27
C ALA A 167 -9.47 -20.20 4.20
N LYS A 168 -8.73 -21.31 4.21
CA LYS A 168 -8.95 -22.46 5.10
C LYS A 168 -8.20 -22.34 6.44
N THR A 169 -7.36 -21.31 6.62
CA THR A 169 -6.48 -21.16 7.79
C THR A 169 -7.15 -20.22 8.80
N PRO A 170 -7.59 -20.71 9.96
CA PRO A 170 -8.14 -19.85 11.00
C PRO A 170 -7.06 -18.92 11.58
N ASP A 171 -7.48 -17.86 12.24
CA ASP A 171 -6.63 -16.91 13.00
C ASP A 171 -5.63 -16.08 12.16
N ILE A 172 -5.63 -16.22 10.84
CA ILE A 172 -4.91 -15.32 9.93
C ILE A 172 -5.90 -14.32 9.32
N VAL A 173 -5.60 -13.04 9.47
CA VAL A 173 -6.25 -12.00 8.68
C VAL A 173 -5.52 -11.89 7.34
N PHE A 174 -6.19 -12.19 6.24
CA PHE A 174 -5.59 -11.99 4.93
C PHE A 174 -6.47 -11.13 4.03
N ASP A 175 -5.85 -10.49 3.08
CA ASP A 175 -6.52 -9.76 2.01
C ASP A 175 -5.79 -9.97 0.68
N VAL A 176 -6.54 -9.76 -0.39
CA VAL A 176 -6.00 -9.74 -1.75
C VAL A 176 -5.85 -8.30 -2.20
N VAL A 177 -4.73 -8.00 -2.87
CA VAL A 177 -4.46 -6.68 -3.46
C VAL A 177 -4.37 -6.80 -4.96
N THR A 178 -5.08 -5.92 -5.67
CA THR A 178 -5.07 -5.82 -7.14
C THR A 178 -4.61 -4.43 -7.57
N CYS A 179 -3.54 -4.36 -8.37
CA CYS A 179 -3.15 -3.16 -9.09
C CYS A 179 -3.89 -3.09 -10.43
N VAL A 180 -4.93 -2.27 -10.48
CA VAL A 180 -5.77 -2.13 -11.67
C VAL A 180 -5.07 -1.30 -12.75
N ASN A 181 -5.11 -1.81 -13.96
CA ASN A 181 -4.54 -1.21 -15.16
C ASN A 181 -5.45 -1.44 -16.38
N LYS A 182 -5.13 -0.86 -17.53
CA LYS A 182 -5.93 -0.98 -18.75
C LYS A 182 -6.24 -2.43 -19.15
N LYS A 183 -5.30 -3.36 -18.96
CA LYS A 183 -5.43 -4.73 -19.42
C LYS A 183 -6.35 -5.58 -18.52
N ASN A 184 -6.32 -5.36 -17.20
CA ASN A 184 -7.11 -6.14 -16.26
C ASN A 184 -8.43 -5.47 -15.83
N TYR A 185 -8.65 -4.21 -16.18
CA TYR A 185 -9.84 -3.46 -15.79
C TYR A 185 -11.14 -4.18 -16.21
N SER A 186 -11.23 -4.67 -17.43
CA SER A 186 -12.42 -5.39 -17.94
C SER A 186 -12.68 -6.73 -17.24
N GLU A 187 -11.70 -7.26 -16.52
CA GLU A 187 -11.80 -8.56 -15.83
C GLU A 187 -12.29 -8.45 -14.39
N LEU A 188 -12.46 -7.24 -13.84
CA LEU A 188 -12.74 -7.02 -12.41
C LEU A 188 -14.01 -7.73 -11.91
N HIS A 189 -15.05 -7.84 -12.72
CA HIS A 189 -16.27 -8.59 -12.36
C HIS A 189 -15.99 -10.09 -12.21
N ARG A 190 -15.24 -10.67 -13.15
CA ARG A 190 -14.84 -12.09 -13.11
C ARG A 190 -13.90 -12.36 -11.94
N LEU A 191 -12.94 -11.45 -11.72
CA LEU A 191 -12.01 -11.55 -10.60
C LEU A 191 -12.74 -11.48 -9.26
N LYS A 192 -13.74 -10.58 -9.12
CA LYS A 192 -14.60 -10.49 -7.94
C LYS A 192 -15.24 -11.84 -7.61
N GLU A 193 -15.91 -12.45 -8.57
CA GLU A 193 -16.59 -13.73 -8.36
C GLU A 193 -15.58 -14.83 -7.98
N SER A 194 -14.45 -14.93 -8.68
CA SER A 194 -13.40 -15.90 -8.37
C SER A 194 -12.81 -15.74 -6.96
N LEU A 195 -12.67 -14.49 -6.48
CA LEU A 195 -12.22 -14.21 -5.12
C LEU A 195 -13.25 -14.62 -4.07
N ILE A 196 -14.54 -14.33 -4.32
CA ILE A 196 -15.66 -14.73 -3.44
C ILE A 196 -15.73 -16.24 -3.33
N GLU A 197 -15.71 -16.95 -4.46
CA GLU A 197 -15.72 -18.43 -4.53
C GLU A 197 -14.50 -19.04 -3.83
N SER A 198 -13.36 -18.37 -3.86
CA SER A 198 -12.15 -18.80 -3.15
C SER A 198 -12.13 -18.44 -1.66
N GLY A 199 -13.21 -17.88 -1.11
CA GLY A 199 -13.37 -17.57 0.31
C GLY A 199 -12.72 -16.26 0.76
N VAL A 200 -12.30 -15.40 -0.15
CA VAL A 200 -11.71 -14.09 0.17
C VAL A 200 -12.75 -13.16 0.77
N LYS A 201 -12.46 -12.62 1.95
CA LYS A 201 -13.35 -11.66 2.65
C LYS A 201 -12.95 -10.20 2.44
N LYS A 202 -11.67 -9.94 2.19
CA LYS A 202 -11.13 -8.58 2.02
C LYS A 202 -10.36 -8.46 0.72
N TRP A 203 -10.73 -7.47 -0.08
CA TRP A 203 -10.08 -7.14 -1.34
C TRP A 203 -9.74 -5.67 -1.39
N ARG A 204 -8.50 -5.32 -1.69
CA ARG A 204 -8.07 -3.94 -1.89
C ARG A 204 -7.68 -3.69 -3.34
N ILE A 205 -8.08 -2.55 -3.85
CA ILE A 205 -7.68 -2.08 -5.18
C ILE A 205 -6.73 -0.90 -5.04
N PHE A 206 -5.68 -0.93 -5.82
CA PHE A 206 -4.80 0.18 -6.14
C PHE A 206 -4.84 0.43 -7.64
N THR A 207 -4.42 1.61 -8.08
CA THR A 207 -4.19 1.90 -9.49
C THR A 207 -2.68 1.97 -9.77
N VAL A 208 -2.28 1.69 -11.00
CA VAL A 208 -0.88 1.85 -11.38
C VAL A 208 -0.57 3.34 -11.54
N PHE A 209 0.45 3.83 -10.88
CA PHE A 209 0.97 5.19 -11.02
C PHE A 209 2.43 5.17 -11.53
N PRO A 210 2.93 6.25 -12.16
CA PRO A 210 4.16 6.25 -12.93
C PRO A 210 5.43 6.34 -12.07
N ILE A 211 5.68 5.28 -11.26
CA ILE A 211 6.88 5.13 -10.42
C ILE A 211 7.55 3.78 -10.71
N GLY A 212 8.85 3.68 -10.49
CA GLY A 212 9.62 2.48 -10.76
C GLY A 212 9.50 2.05 -12.22
N ARG A 213 9.29 0.75 -12.47
CA ARG A 213 9.15 0.23 -13.84
C ARG A 213 7.89 0.74 -14.55
N ALA A 214 6.82 1.06 -13.83
CA ALA A 214 5.61 1.62 -14.42
C ALA A 214 5.81 3.00 -15.06
N LYS A 215 6.87 3.74 -14.68
CA LYS A 215 7.22 5.03 -15.26
C LYS A 215 7.42 4.97 -16.78
N TYR A 216 7.89 3.83 -17.27
CA TYR A 216 8.22 3.61 -18.69
C TYR A 216 7.08 2.93 -19.47
N ASN A 217 5.95 2.66 -18.83
CA ASN A 217 4.82 1.96 -19.46
C ASN A 217 3.51 2.70 -19.16
N VAL A 218 3.26 3.73 -19.95
CA VAL A 218 2.05 4.57 -19.86
C VAL A 218 0.75 3.80 -20.14
N ASP A 219 0.83 2.69 -20.89
CA ASP A 219 -0.32 1.84 -21.21
C ASP A 219 -0.85 1.06 -20.00
N LEU A 220 -0.10 1.05 -18.90
CA LEU A 220 -0.59 0.52 -17.63
C LEU A 220 -1.59 1.45 -16.93
N GLN A 221 -1.67 2.73 -17.29
CA GLN A 221 -2.56 3.68 -16.62
C GLN A 221 -3.95 3.65 -17.23
N LEU A 222 -4.98 3.69 -16.38
CA LEU A 222 -6.36 3.86 -16.83
C LEU A 222 -6.55 5.24 -17.46
N ASP A 223 -7.33 5.31 -18.53
CA ASP A 223 -7.85 6.60 -18.99
C ASP A 223 -8.85 7.20 -17.99
N ALA A 224 -9.30 8.43 -18.23
CA ALA A 224 -10.17 9.13 -17.29
C ALA A 224 -11.57 8.52 -17.19
N PRO A 225 -12.23 8.08 -18.29
CA PRO A 225 -13.48 7.34 -18.23
C PRO A 225 -13.39 6.04 -17.44
N ASP A 226 -12.40 5.19 -17.70
CA ASP A 226 -12.24 3.91 -17.01
C ASP A 226 -11.83 4.11 -15.55
N PHE A 227 -11.01 5.13 -15.27
CA PHE A 227 -10.70 5.52 -13.90
C PHE A 227 -11.96 5.89 -13.11
N LYS A 228 -12.88 6.66 -13.71
CA LYS A 228 -14.16 7.01 -13.07
C LYS A 228 -15.04 5.77 -12.88
N ARG A 229 -15.19 4.92 -13.91
CA ARG A 229 -15.99 3.68 -13.86
C ARG A 229 -15.44 2.70 -12.81
N LEU A 230 -14.12 2.68 -12.57
CA LEU A 230 -13.51 1.88 -11.50
C LEU A 230 -14.10 2.23 -10.13
N PHE A 231 -14.28 3.50 -9.82
CA PHE A 231 -14.87 3.91 -8.54
C PHE A 231 -16.36 3.61 -8.46
N ASP A 232 -17.09 3.66 -9.58
CA ASP A 232 -18.46 3.19 -9.63
C ASP A 232 -18.56 1.68 -9.35
N PHE A 233 -17.66 0.88 -9.94
CA PHE A 233 -17.55 -0.56 -9.67
C PHE A 233 -17.26 -0.84 -8.19
N ILE A 234 -16.30 -0.13 -7.59
CA ILE A 234 -15.96 -0.31 -6.18
C ILE A 234 -17.17 0.03 -5.29
N ALA A 235 -17.84 1.17 -5.53
CA ALA A 235 -18.99 1.58 -4.76
C ALA A 235 -20.15 0.58 -4.89
N ALA A 236 -20.45 0.10 -6.10
CA ALA A 236 -21.46 -0.93 -6.35
C ALA A 236 -21.13 -2.25 -5.64
N THR A 237 -19.90 -2.76 -5.75
CA THR A 237 -19.44 -3.98 -5.09
C THR A 237 -19.54 -3.88 -3.56
N ARG A 238 -19.19 -2.74 -2.99
CA ARG A 238 -19.35 -2.50 -1.54
C ARG A 238 -20.81 -2.52 -1.11
N LYS A 239 -21.70 -1.97 -1.93
CA LYS A 239 -23.15 -1.99 -1.67
C LYS A 239 -23.74 -3.41 -1.75
N GLU A 240 -23.21 -4.27 -2.62
CA GLU A 240 -23.57 -5.70 -2.67
C GLU A 240 -23.26 -6.45 -1.36
N GLY A 241 -22.18 -6.08 -0.67
CA GLY A 241 -21.79 -6.62 0.64
C GLY A 241 -21.25 -8.05 0.63
N ARG A 242 -20.99 -8.66 -0.53
CA ARG A 242 -20.49 -10.03 -0.67
C ARG A 242 -19.00 -10.18 -0.36
N ILE A 243 -18.24 -9.13 -0.60
CA ILE A 243 -16.80 -9.00 -0.30
C ILE A 243 -16.51 -7.60 0.19
N ASN A 244 -15.65 -7.46 1.21
CA ASN A 244 -15.22 -6.14 1.67
C ASN A 244 -14.16 -5.58 0.71
N LEU A 245 -14.62 -4.89 -0.33
CA LEU A 245 -13.77 -4.21 -1.29
C LEU A 245 -13.44 -2.81 -0.80
N SER A 246 -12.18 -2.40 -0.90
CA SER A 246 -11.76 -1.03 -0.57
C SER A 246 -10.70 -0.51 -1.54
N TYR A 247 -10.73 0.79 -1.80
CA TYR A 247 -9.66 1.48 -2.50
C TYR A 247 -8.52 1.83 -1.55
N GLY A 248 -7.28 1.67 -1.99
CA GLY A 248 -6.09 1.92 -1.18
C GLY A 248 -5.87 3.38 -0.77
N CYS A 249 -4.76 3.65 -0.11
CA CYS A 249 -4.43 4.96 0.48
C CYS A 249 -3.82 5.95 -0.53
N GLU A 250 -4.27 5.94 -1.80
CA GLU A 250 -3.60 6.69 -2.87
C GLU A 250 -3.98 8.17 -2.91
N GLY A 251 -5.26 8.51 -2.94
CA GLY A 251 -5.68 9.90 -3.11
C GLY A 251 -7.06 10.24 -2.58
N PHE A 252 -7.34 11.54 -2.53
CA PHE A 252 -8.65 12.08 -2.19
C PHE A 252 -9.61 11.99 -3.39
N LEU A 253 -10.81 11.51 -3.17
CA LEU A 253 -11.76 11.09 -4.19
C LEU A 253 -13.09 11.89 -4.21
N GLY A 254 -13.13 13.00 -3.49
CA GLY A 254 -14.33 13.87 -3.48
C GLY A 254 -15.58 13.16 -3.00
N LYS A 255 -16.61 13.08 -3.86
CA LYS A 255 -17.90 12.44 -3.51
C LYS A 255 -17.78 10.96 -3.17
N TYR A 256 -16.77 10.25 -3.69
CA TYR A 256 -16.56 8.83 -3.42
C TYR A 256 -15.97 8.52 -2.03
N GLU A 257 -15.51 9.53 -1.28
CA GLU A 257 -15.05 9.31 0.10
C GLU A 257 -16.15 8.65 0.95
N LEU A 258 -15.79 7.60 1.71
CA LEU A 258 -16.65 6.66 2.45
C LEU A 258 -17.52 5.73 1.59
N GLU A 259 -17.56 5.92 0.28
CA GLU A 259 -18.28 4.99 -0.61
C GLU A 259 -17.37 3.87 -1.10
N VAL A 260 -16.07 4.15 -1.26
CA VAL A 260 -15.08 3.21 -1.80
C VAL A 260 -14.05 2.76 -0.77
N ARG A 261 -14.14 3.24 0.45
CA ARG A 261 -13.31 2.85 1.61
C ARG A 261 -14.02 3.19 2.92
N ASP A 262 -13.60 2.58 4.03
CA ASP A 262 -14.29 2.72 5.32
C ASP A 262 -13.97 4.07 6.01
N ASN A 263 -12.83 4.69 5.68
CA ASN A 263 -12.39 5.94 6.28
C ASN A 263 -12.18 7.02 5.21
N PHE A 264 -12.25 8.28 5.60
CA PHE A 264 -11.79 9.38 4.75
C PHE A 264 -10.31 9.23 4.43
N PHE A 265 -9.92 9.77 3.28
CA PHE A 265 -8.54 9.75 2.85
C PHE A 265 -7.61 10.43 3.85
N ALA A 266 -6.57 9.70 4.24
CA ALA A 266 -5.39 10.22 4.91
C ALA A 266 -4.18 9.39 4.48
N CYS A 267 -3.15 10.03 3.95
CA CYS A 267 -1.87 9.37 3.79
C CYS A 267 -1.18 9.32 5.16
N ARG A 268 -0.95 8.13 5.65
CA ARG A 268 -0.43 7.87 7.01
C ARG A 268 1.09 7.85 7.09
N ALA A 269 1.77 7.96 5.94
CA ALA A 269 3.22 7.99 5.84
C ALA A 269 3.81 9.11 6.73
N GLY A 270 4.69 8.76 7.64
CA GLY A 270 5.37 9.66 8.58
C GLY A 270 4.50 10.21 9.72
N ILE A 271 3.22 9.81 9.79
CA ILE A 271 2.31 10.18 10.88
C ILE A 271 2.18 9.04 11.89
N ASN A 272 1.85 7.85 11.41
CA ASN A 272 1.82 6.64 12.23
C ASN A 272 2.34 5.40 11.49
N VAL A 273 2.95 5.59 10.33
CA VAL A 273 3.61 4.58 9.51
C VAL A 273 5.04 5.02 9.23
N ALA A 274 6.00 4.16 9.53
CA ALA A 274 7.41 4.28 9.14
C ALA A 274 7.82 3.11 8.23
N SER A 275 8.96 3.24 7.59
CA SER A 275 9.59 2.17 6.81
C SER A 275 11.10 2.14 7.07
N ILE A 276 11.65 0.92 7.15
CA ILE A 276 13.08 0.67 7.09
C ILE A 276 13.33 -0.08 5.78
N LEU A 277 14.15 0.50 4.91
CA LEU A 277 14.47 -0.04 3.59
C LEU A 277 15.61 -1.05 3.67
N ALA A 278 15.84 -1.79 2.61
CA ALA A 278 16.82 -2.88 2.56
C ALA A 278 18.27 -2.44 2.82
N ASP A 279 18.59 -1.18 2.52
CA ASP A 279 19.89 -0.55 2.76
C ASP A 279 20.00 0.14 4.14
N GLY A 280 19.02 -0.04 5.01
CA GLY A 280 18.92 0.61 6.31
C GLY A 280 18.32 2.01 6.29
N SER A 281 17.98 2.55 5.13
CA SER A 281 17.37 3.87 5.02
C SER A 281 16.03 3.93 5.76
N ILE A 282 15.80 5.01 6.50
CA ILE A 282 14.58 5.28 7.26
C ILE A 282 13.69 6.20 6.41
N SER A 283 12.52 5.68 6.04
CA SER A 283 11.52 6.41 5.26
C SER A 283 10.13 6.25 5.89
N ALA A 284 9.11 6.84 5.27
CA ALA A 284 7.73 6.76 5.74
C ALA A 284 6.89 5.68 5.04
N CYS A 285 7.36 5.18 3.89
CA CYS A 285 6.72 4.13 3.09
C CYS A 285 7.76 3.54 2.14
N PRO A 286 7.73 2.24 1.79
CA PRO A 286 8.69 1.64 0.86
C PRO A 286 8.74 2.30 -0.54
N ASN A 287 7.66 2.99 -0.92
CA ASN A 287 7.59 3.72 -2.19
C ASN A 287 8.13 5.16 -2.11
N LEU A 288 8.70 5.57 -0.97
CA LEU A 288 9.24 6.92 -0.74
C LEU A 288 10.76 6.81 -0.58
N ARG A 289 11.46 7.34 -1.57
CA ARG A 289 12.92 7.26 -1.69
C ARG A 289 13.55 8.66 -1.86
N ASP A 290 14.80 8.73 -2.24
CA ASP A 290 15.53 9.97 -2.51
C ASP A 290 15.32 11.02 -1.39
N ASN A 291 14.77 12.19 -1.70
CA ASN A 291 14.57 13.29 -0.75
C ASN A 291 13.56 12.96 0.39
N PHE A 292 12.85 11.84 0.32
CA PHE A 292 11.97 11.38 1.41
C PHE A 292 12.67 10.44 2.41
N ILE A 293 13.95 10.13 2.22
CA ILE A 293 14.78 9.44 3.21
C ILE A 293 15.11 10.41 4.35
N GLN A 294 14.84 9.99 5.59
CA GLN A 294 15.00 10.84 6.77
C GLN A 294 16.23 10.48 7.61
N GLY A 295 16.82 9.32 7.36
CA GLY A 295 18.00 8.82 8.06
C GLY A 295 18.35 7.42 7.63
N ASN A 296 19.26 6.77 8.37
CA ASN A 296 19.66 5.40 8.13
C ASN A 296 20.02 4.72 9.46
N ILE A 297 19.53 3.50 9.73
CA ILE A 297 19.71 2.79 11.00
C ILE A 297 21.18 2.51 11.37
N TYR A 298 22.06 2.52 10.39
CA TYR A 298 23.51 2.31 10.60
C TYR A 298 24.25 3.56 11.07
N ARG A 299 23.64 4.75 10.97
CA ARG A 299 24.25 6.04 11.32
C ARG A 299 23.42 6.82 12.33
N ASP A 300 22.11 6.61 12.31
CA ASP A 300 21.16 7.41 13.07
C ASP A 300 20.40 6.56 14.07
N ASN A 301 19.96 7.16 15.17
CA ASN A 301 19.02 6.54 16.07
C ASN A 301 17.59 6.61 15.47
N PHE A 302 16.92 5.48 15.30
CA PHE A 302 15.58 5.42 14.69
C PHE A 302 14.56 6.30 15.43
N ARG A 303 14.63 6.33 16.78
CA ARG A 303 13.78 7.19 17.60
C ARG A 303 13.98 8.67 17.27
N ASP A 304 15.23 9.13 17.24
CA ASP A 304 15.54 10.54 17.01
C ASP A 304 15.13 10.97 15.59
N VAL A 305 15.29 10.08 14.61
CA VAL A 305 14.82 10.31 13.25
C VAL A 305 13.30 10.44 13.24
N TRP A 306 12.58 9.49 13.87
CA TRP A 306 11.12 9.51 13.91
C TRP A 306 10.58 10.77 14.59
N GLU A 307 11.10 11.13 15.74
CA GLU A 307 10.62 12.29 16.49
C GLU A 307 10.94 13.61 15.78
N ASN A 308 12.13 13.78 15.24
CA ASN A 308 12.67 15.08 14.90
C ASN A 308 12.79 15.38 13.39
N ARG A 309 12.80 14.35 12.50
CA ARG A 309 13.11 14.58 11.07
C ARG A 309 11.93 14.39 10.12
N TYR A 310 10.76 13.97 10.61
CA TYR A 310 9.58 13.66 9.79
C TYR A 310 8.69 14.88 9.48
N ALA A 311 9.20 16.10 9.63
CA ALA A 311 8.44 17.34 9.38
C ALA A 311 7.84 17.39 7.98
N VAL A 312 8.56 16.92 6.95
CA VAL A 312 8.10 16.89 5.54
C VAL A 312 6.81 16.09 5.34
N PHE A 313 6.54 15.12 6.20
CA PHE A 313 5.32 14.29 6.17
C PHE A 313 4.21 14.86 7.06
N ARG A 314 4.56 15.48 8.18
CA ARG A 314 3.64 15.98 9.21
C ARG A 314 3.10 17.37 8.89
N ASP A 315 3.94 18.24 8.30
CA ASP A 315 3.50 19.50 7.70
C ASP A 315 3.55 19.40 6.17
N ARG A 316 2.37 19.37 5.57
CA ARG A 316 2.21 19.24 4.11
C ARG A 316 1.96 20.58 3.41
N SER A 317 2.16 21.71 4.06
CA SER A 317 1.96 23.05 3.48
C SER A 317 2.78 23.25 2.20
N TRP A 318 3.97 22.68 2.13
CA TRP A 318 4.85 22.70 0.95
C TRP A 318 4.22 22.03 -0.28
N THR A 319 3.23 21.14 -0.11
CA THR A 319 2.56 20.46 -1.23
C THR A 319 1.52 21.34 -1.94
N LYS A 320 1.28 22.57 -1.41
CA LYS A 320 0.30 23.51 -1.97
C LYS A 320 0.88 24.31 -3.15
N THR A 321 1.39 23.60 -4.15
CA THR A 321 2.05 24.15 -5.34
C THR A 321 1.41 23.63 -6.61
N GLY A 322 1.75 24.18 -7.76
CA GLY A 322 1.22 23.76 -9.06
C GLY A 322 -0.33 23.70 -9.06
N ILE A 323 -0.88 22.58 -9.49
CA ILE A 323 -2.35 22.39 -9.54
C ILE A 323 -3.02 22.38 -8.16
N CYS A 324 -2.26 22.23 -7.09
CA CYS A 324 -2.77 22.26 -5.72
C CYS A 324 -2.88 23.69 -5.15
N ALA A 325 -2.17 24.68 -5.70
CA ALA A 325 -2.08 26.05 -5.18
C ALA A 325 -3.47 26.69 -4.99
N ASN A 326 -4.33 26.58 -6.00
CA ASN A 326 -5.68 27.16 -6.02
C ASN A 326 -6.79 26.13 -5.89
N CYS A 327 -6.48 24.88 -5.49
CA CYS A 327 -7.45 23.81 -5.39
C CYS A 327 -8.36 23.98 -4.17
N LYS A 328 -9.68 24.14 -4.40
CA LYS A 328 -10.69 24.30 -3.33
C LYS A 328 -10.77 23.07 -2.41
N MET A 329 -10.38 21.87 -2.90
CA MET A 329 -10.38 20.62 -2.15
C MET A 329 -9.06 20.38 -1.39
N TYR A 330 -8.02 21.19 -1.60
CA TYR A 330 -6.73 21.04 -0.95
C TYR A 330 -6.83 20.91 0.59
N LYS A 331 -7.73 21.67 1.21
CA LYS A 331 -7.96 21.64 2.66
C LYS A 331 -8.35 20.26 3.22
N TYR A 332 -8.88 19.36 2.38
CA TYR A 332 -9.24 17.98 2.74
C TYR A 332 -8.19 16.98 2.24
N CYS A 333 -7.67 17.22 1.03
CA CYS A 333 -6.73 16.36 0.31
C CYS A 333 -5.29 16.46 0.82
N GLU A 334 -4.80 17.68 1.10
CA GLU A 334 -3.41 17.95 1.52
C GLU A 334 -2.36 17.36 0.56
N GLY A 335 -2.65 17.49 -0.75
CA GLY A 335 -1.69 17.11 -1.80
C GLY A 335 -1.62 15.64 -2.17
N ASN A 336 -2.64 14.84 -1.89
CA ASN A 336 -2.74 13.39 -2.16
C ASN A 336 -1.78 12.51 -1.32
N GLY A 337 -1.64 11.24 -1.70
CA GLY A 337 -0.65 10.33 -1.14
C GLY A 337 0.77 10.79 -1.45
N MET A 338 1.67 10.66 -0.50
CA MET A 338 3.07 11.08 -0.67
C MET A 338 3.77 10.34 -1.82
N HIS A 339 3.45 9.07 -2.03
CA HIS A 339 3.99 8.26 -3.12
C HIS A 339 3.51 8.70 -4.53
N LEU A 340 2.55 9.61 -4.62
CA LEU A 340 2.12 10.24 -5.88
C LEU A 340 2.92 11.52 -6.19
N ARG A 341 3.95 11.79 -5.43
CA ARG A 341 4.84 12.92 -5.66
C ARG A 341 6.21 12.44 -6.11
N ASN A 342 6.78 13.19 -7.01
CA ASN A 342 8.17 13.00 -7.42
C ASN A 342 9.06 13.20 -6.19
N ASP A 343 9.85 12.20 -5.85
CA ASP A 343 10.71 12.19 -4.67
C ASP A 343 11.95 13.10 -4.78
N LYS A 344 12.26 13.61 -6.00
CA LYS A 344 13.35 14.56 -6.23
C LYS A 344 12.92 16.01 -6.11
N ASN A 345 11.74 16.37 -6.62
CA ASN A 345 11.29 17.77 -6.69
C ASN A 345 9.94 18.04 -6.00
N GLY A 346 9.27 17.00 -5.45
CA GLY A 346 7.99 17.12 -4.76
C GLY A 346 6.77 17.37 -5.66
N GLU A 347 6.95 17.39 -6.98
CA GLU A 347 5.88 17.64 -7.94
C GLU A 347 4.82 16.52 -7.89
N LEU A 348 3.53 16.89 -8.03
CA LEU A 348 2.46 15.92 -8.05
C LEU A 348 2.38 15.21 -9.40
N LEU A 349 2.65 13.90 -9.40
CA LEU A 349 2.65 13.05 -10.59
C LEU A 349 1.25 12.70 -11.06
N PHE A 350 0.30 12.53 -10.13
CA PHE A 350 -1.06 12.12 -10.44
C PHE A 350 -2.07 12.70 -9.45
N CYS A 351 -3.15 13.30 -9.97
CA CYS A 351 -4.24 13.83 -9.17
C CYS A 351 -5.53 13.05 -9.41
N HIS A 352 -5.93 12.21 -8.46
CA HIS A 352 -7.14 11.41 -8.52
C HIS A 352 -8.40 12.24 -8.76
N LEU A 353 -8.54 13.36 -8.06
CA LEU A 353 -9.70 14.21 -8.17
C LEU A 353 -9.85 14.80 -9.58
N LYS A 354 -8.75 15.30 -10.14
CA LYS A 354 -8.75 15.83 -11.52
C LYS A 354 -9.06 14.77 -12.55
N ARG A 355 -8.49 13.57 -12.36
CA ARG A 355 -8.75 12.44 -13.26
C ARG A 355 -10.22 12.01 -13.22
N LEU A 356 -10.85 12.04 -12.03
CA LEU A 356 -12.28 11.78 -11.88
C LEU A 356 -13.15 12.88 -12.52
N GLU A 357 -12.79 14.16 -12.36
CA GLU A 357 -13.51 15.28 -13.02
C GLU A 357 -13.47 15.17 -14.54
N GLU A 358 -12.31 14.83 -15.09
CA GLU A 358 -12.13 14.58 -16.51
C GLU A 358 -13.00 13.41 -16.99
N GLY A 359 -12.99 12.28 -16.26
CA GLY A 359 -13.83 11.12 -16.57
C GLY A 359 -15.32 11.42 -16.52
N GLU A 360 -15.79 12.20 -15.53
CA GLU A 360 -17.19 12.66 -15.51
C GLU A 360 -17.55 13.48 -16.74
N ARG A 361 -16.69 14.42 -17.11
CA ARG A 361 -16.93 15.27 -18.29
C ARG A 361 -17.02 14.44 -19.57
N LEU A 362 -16.09 13.51 -19.79
CA LEU A 362 -16.07 12.67 -20.99
C LEU A 362 -17.21 11.65 -21.06
N LEU A 363 -17.77 11.23 -19.94
CA LEU A 363 -18.92 10.32 -19.88
C LEU A 363 -20.26 11.05 -19.91
N SER A 364 -20.27 12.38 -19.88
CA SER A 364 -21.49 13.21 -19.92
C SER A 364 -21.81 13.72 -21.33
N VAL A 365 -20.95 13.48 -22.30
CA VAL A 365 -21.11 13.78 -23.73
C VAL A 365 -21.60 12.52 -24.45
#